data_49dd635c2d7badc21849f8fc909c929a
#
_entry.id   49dd635c2d7badc21849f8fc909c929a
#
_cell.length_a   1.000
_cell.length_b   1.000
_cell.length_c   1.000
_cell.angle_alpha   90.00
_cell.angle_beta   90.00
_cell.angle_gamma   90.00
#
_symmetry.space_group_name_H-M   'P 1'
#
loop_
_entity.id
_entity.type
_entity.pdbx_description
1 polymer ?
#
loop_
_entity_poly.entity_id
_entity_poly.type
_entity_poly.pdbx_seq_one_letter_code
_entity_poly.pdbx_strand_id
1 'polypeptide(L)'
;MSKSNIIQLWKENNVRDVVLTFSAGGDSMGDMEWAIYNKDNETIDCQELEVYFESEVFKEVEFYEVSDGQYMGEFGEVTITLEEDEDEEDGGIFVYDKESQSEYEESFFETATLELSDTELVLLETKIDNINGGGWDNEGNINYKDDCVITDEEDEVLQSLVEKIKSVADNHEFEFAEGDEQDESRTYDTGDNGEGCEIDGNVLQIQVSARFYIVKSE
;
A
#
# COMPACT_ATOMS: atom_id res chain seq x y z
N MET A 1 -31.07 22.32 5.35
CA MET A 1 -31.08 23.64 6.06
C MET A 1 -30.41 24.65 5.14
N SER A 2 -30.68 25.97 5.22
CA SER A 2 -29.97 26.96 4.40
C SER A 2 -28.60 27.26 5.01
N LYS A 3 -27.59 27.64 4.18
CA LYS A 3 -26.27 28.07 4.63
C LYS A 3 -26.34 29.16 5.71
N SER A 4 -27.21 30.15 5.51
CA SER A 4 -27.47 31.24 6.46
C SER A 4 -27.88 30.73 7.86
N ASN A 5 -28.76 29.73 7.92
CA ASN A 5 -29.20 29.14 9.19
C ASN A 5 -28.04 28.37 9.88
N ILE A 6 -27.18 27.73 9.09
CA ILE A 6 -26.02 27.01 9.60
C ILE A 6 -24.98 27.97 10.17
N ILE A 7 -24.71 29.08 9.49
CA ILE A 7 -23.82 30.13 9.99
C ILE A 7 -24.37 30.75 11.30
N GLN A 8 -25.68 30.97 11.37
CA GLN A 8 -26.28 31.41 12.62
C GLN A 8 -26.09 30.38 13.74
N LEU A 9 -26.38 29.12 13.47
CA LEU A 9 -26.21 28.02 14.44
C LEU A 9 -24.76 27.88 14.90
N TRP A 10 -23.78 27.99 13.98
CA TRP A 10 -22.36 28.05 14.26
C TRP A 10 -22.00 29.13 15.27
N LYS A 11 -22.49 30.36 15.03
CA LYS A 11 -22.25 31.51 15.92
C LYS A 11 -22.93 31.35 17.27
N GLU A 12 -24.16 30.84 17.30
CA GLU A 12 -24.94 30.63 18.55
C GLU A 12 -24.28 29.59 19.48
N ASN A 13 -23.69 28.55 18.90
CA ASN A 13 -23.00 27.51 19.64
C ASN A 13 -21.51 27.82 19.88
N ASN A 14 -21.06 29.01 19.50
CA ASN A 14 -19.64 29.43 19.64
C ASN A 14 -18.66 28.42 19.02
N VAL A 15 -19.01 27.83 17.88
CA VAL A 15 -18.18 26.83 17.20
C VAL A 15 -16.87 27.44 16.72
N ARG A 16 -15.79 26.72 16.91
CA ARG A 16 -14.46 27.04 16.37
C ARG A 16 -14.25 26.33 15.04
N ASP A 17 -14.40 25.02 15.04
CA ASP A 17 -14.25 24.16 13.88
C ASP A 17 -15.13 22.89 13.99
N VAL A 18 -15.30 22.26 12.85
CA VAL A 18 -15.87 20.91 12.72
C VAL A 18 -14.83 20.06 12.06
N VAL A 19 -14.52 18.92 12.65
CA VAL A 19 -13.52 17.97 12.17
C VAL A 19 -14.20 16.69 11.75
N LEU A 20 -13.94 16.26 10.53
CA LEU A 20 -14.25 14.94 10.02
C LEU A 20 -12.99 14.11 9.99
N THR A 21 -12.89 13.08 10.82
CA THR A 21 -11.90 12.02 10.68
C THR A 21 -12.48 10.93 9.78
N PHE A 22 -11.74 10.51 8.77
CA PHE A 22 -12.24 9.55 7.80
C PHE A 22 -11.23 8.47 7.46
N SER A 23 -11.75 7.30 7.10
CA SER A 23 -11.01 6.27 6.37
C SER A 23 -11.83 5.85 5.16
N ALA A 24 -11.21 5.83 4.00
CA ALA A 24 -11.82 5.37 2.76
C ALA A 24 -10.98 4.23 2.21
N GLY A 25 -11.61 3.16 1.73
CA GLY A 25 -10.88 2.02 1.18
C GLY A 25 -11.66 1.31 0.09
N GLY A 26 -10.95 0.88 -0.94
CA GLY A 26 -11.59 0.23 -2.08
C GLY A 26 -12.56 1.14 -2.80
N ASP A 27 -13.82 0.74 -2.87
CA ASP A 27 -14.91 1.41 -3.58
C ASP A 27 -15.91 2.10 -2.64
N SER A 28 -15.56 2.28 -1.36
CA SER A 28 -16.46 2.86 -0.36
C SER A 28 -15.74 3.77 0.62
N MET A 29 -16.45 4.81 1.06
CA MET A 29 -16.09 5.50 2.30
C MET A 29 -16.27 4.51 3.45
N GLY A 30 -15.21 4.32 4.23
CA GLY A 30 -15.21 3.50 5.43
C GLY A 30 -15.82 4.25 6.62
N ASP A 31 -15.11 4.24 7.74
CA ASP A 31 -15.57 4.91 8.95
C ASP A 31 -15.41 6.44 8.81
N MET A 32 -16.44 7.15 9.24
CA MET A 32 -16.44 8.61 9.34
C MET A 32 -16.88 9.02 10.74
N GLU A 33 -16.05 9.80 11.40
CA GLU A 33 -16.32 10.32 12.74
C GLU A 33 -16.31 11.85 12.71
N TRP A 34 -17.39 12.45 13.23
CA TRP A 34 -17.55 13.89 13.32
C TRP A 34 -17.30 14.39 14.74
N ALA A 35 -16.52 15.45 14.86
CA ALA A 35 -16.33 16.17 16.11
C ALA A 35 -16.52 17.67 15.88
N ILE A 36 -17.32 18.32 16.75
CA ILE A 36 -17.57 19.76 16.68
C ILE A 36 -16.93 20.38 17.92
N TYR A 37 -16.04 21.32 17.73
CA TYR A 37 -15.34 22.00 18.81
C TYR A 37 -15.79 23.45 18.94
N ASN A 38 -16.06 23.86 20.19
CA ASN A 38 -16.29 25.26 20.50
C ASN A 38 -14.95 26.03 20.68
N LYS A 39 -15.03 27.35 20.81
CA LYS A 39 -13.85 28.21 21.02
C LYS A 39 -13.10 27.96 22.34
N ASP A 40 -13.71 27.22 23.26
CA ASP A 40 -13.08 26.79 24.52
C ASP A 40 -12.40 25.42 24.40
N ASN A 41 -12.33 24.84 23.18
CA ASN A 41 -11.84 23.50 22.85
C ASN A 41 -12.66 22.35 23.47
N GLU A 42 -13.90 22.57 23.78
CA GLU A 42 -14.80 21.54 24.25
C GLU A 42 -15.58 20.95 23.07
N THR A 43 -15.77 19.64 23.06
CA THR A 43 -16.63 18.97 22.10
C THR A 43 -18.09 19.28 22.42
N ILE A 44 -18.87 19.67 21.42
CA ILE A 44 -20.29 19.93 21.53
C ILE A 44 -21.09 19.00 20.62
N ASP A 45 -22.30 18.67 21.06
CA ASP A 45 -23.26 17.89 20.25
C ASP A 45 -24.19 18.87 19.51
N CYS A 46 -24.10 18.88 18.18
CA CYS A 46 -24.96 19.67 17.31
C CYS A 46 -25.27 18.91 16.02
N GLN A 47 -26.27 18.07 16.09
CA GLN A 47 -26.68 17.19 15.01
C GLN A 47 -27.02 17.94 13.71
N GLU A 48 -27.53 19.15 13.80
CA GLU A 48 -27.89 19.97 12.63
C GLU A 48 -26.64 20.40 11.83
N LEU A 49 -25.54 20.69 12.51
CA LEU A 49 -24.26 20.99 11.85
C LEU A 49 -23.68 19.73 11.22
N GLU A 50 -23.66 18.62 11.95
CA GLU A 50 -23.19 17.34 11.46
C GLU A 50 -23.90 16.91 10.18
N VAL A 51 -25.24 16.85 10.18
CA VAL A 51 -26.05 16.49 9.02
C VAL A 51 -25.82 17.43 7.83
N TYR A 52 -25.61 18.72 8.08
CA TYR A 52 -25.33 19.67 7.01
C TYR A 52 -23.95 19.38 6.39
N PHE A 53 -22.91 19.27 7.19
CA PHE A 53 -21.56 19.05 6.69
C PHE A 53 -21.36 17.66 6.09
N GLU A 54 -22.06 16.63 6.57
CA GLU A 54 -22.09 15.32 5.93
C GLU A 54 -22.54 15.41 4.45
N SER A 55 -23.45 16.31 4.13
CA SER A 55 -23.91 16.50 2.76
C SER A 55 -23.06 17.45 1.91
N GLU A 56 -22.29 18.35 2.55
CA GLU A 56 -21.52 19.36 1.83
C GLU A 56 -20.07 18.95 1.60
N VAL A 57 -19.46 18.19 2.53
CA VAL A 57 -18.05 17.80 2.44
C VAL A 57 -17.72 17.08 1.13
N PHE A 58 -18.59 16.21 0.65
CA PHE A 58 -18.41 15.50 -0.63
C PHE A 58 -18.55 16.37 -1.88
N LYS A 59 -18.97 17.62 -1.75
CA LYS A 59 -19.04 18.57 -2.85
C LYS A 59 -17.82 19.49 -2.88
N GLU A 60 -17.25 19.74 -1.73
CA GLU A 60 -16.17 20.73 -1.53
C GLU A 60 -14.80 20.06 -1.42
N VAL A 61 -14.74 18.79 -0.99
CA VAL A 61 -13.51 18.02 -0.80
C VAL A 61 -13.49 16.83 -1.75
N GLU A 62 -12.42 16.74 -2.52
CA GLU A 62 -12.14 15.54 -3.31
C GLU A 62 -11.51 14.48 -2.41
N PHE A 63 -12.16 13.33 -2.29
CA PHE A 63 -11.60 12.12 -1.72
C PHE A 63 -11.08 11.26 -2.87
N TYR A 64 -9.96 10.58 -2.64
CA TYR A 64 -9.29 9.83 -3.68
C TYR A 64 -10.21 8.73 -4.25
N GLU A 65 -10.46 8.76 -5.56
CA GLU A 65 -11.14 7.66 -6.26
C GLU A 65 -10.11 6.65 -6.75
N VAL A 66 -10.30 5.39 -6.40
CA VAL A 66 -9.48 4.27 -6.86
C VAL A 66 -9.66 4.07 -8.36
N SER A 67 -8.63 4.36 -9.15
CA SER A 67 -8.73 4.18 -10.60
C SER A 67 -8.16 2.86 -11.13
N ASP A 68 -7.29 2.14 -10.42
CA ASP A 68 -6.53 1.02 -11.01
C ASP A 68 -6.44 -0.27 -10.17
N GLY A 69 -7.22 -0.43 -9.12
CA GLY A 69 -7.18 -1.65 -8.30
C GLY A 69 -5.92 -1.82 -7.44
N GLN A 70 -5.05 -0.82 -7.41
CA GLN A 70 -3.83 -0.79 -6.58
C GLN A 70 -4.02 0.01 -5.29
N TYR A 71 -5.07 0.81 -5.22
CA TYR A 71 -5.35 1.67 -4.09
C TYR A 71 -6.03 0.88 -2.96
N MET A 72 -5.53 1.02 -1.75
CA MET A 72 -6.08 0.33 -0.58
C MET A 72 -6.91 1.25 0.32
N GLY A 73 -6.52 2.50 0.46
CA GLY A 73 -7.26 3.43 1.29
C GLY A 73 -6.70 4.85 1.29
N GLU A 74 -7.52 5.76 1.71
CA GLU A 74 -7.16 7.11 2.12
C GLU A 74 -7.69 7.33 3.54
N PHE A 75 -6.89 7.89 4.42
CA PHE A 75 -7.31 8.23 5.77
C PHE A 75 -6.77 9.59 6.18
N GLY A 76 -7.50 10.28 7.00
CA GLY A 76 -7.10 11.63 7.39
C GLY A 76 -8.20 12.41 8.07
N GLU A 77 -8.05 13.72 8.02
CA GLU A 77 -8.96 14.66 8.62
C GLU A 77 -9.34 15.77 7.63
N VAL A 78 -10.60 16.22 7.72
CA VAL A 78 -11.06 17.45 7.09
C VAL A 78 -11.46 18.41 8.20
N THR A 79 -10.75 19.52 8.31
CA THR A 79 -11.09 20.59 9.25
C THR A 79 -11.92 21.66 8.52
N ILE A 80 -13.10 21.92 9.03
CA ILE A 80 -14.03 22.91 8.49
C ILE A 80 -14.04 24.11 9.44
N THR A 81 -13.79 25.29 8.90
CA THR A 81 -13.84 26.56 9.63
C THR A 81 -14.79 27.55 8.97
N LEU A 82 -15.26 28.54 9.73
CA LEU A 82 -16.07 29.64 9.20
C LEU A 82 -15.19 30.89 9.12
N GLU A 83 -14.97 31.39 7.91
CA GLU A 83 -14.41 32.70 7.66
C GLU A 83 -15.53 33.74 7.47
N GLU A 84 -15.45 34.83 8.22
CA GLU A 84 -16.42 35.93 8.07
C GLU A 84 -16.10 36.71 6.80
N ASP A 85 -17.12 36.87 5.96
CA ASP A 85 -17.05 37.66 4.73
C ASP A 85 -18.25 38.63 4.67
N GLU A 86 -17.94 39.92 4.75
CA GLU A 86 -18.97 40.97 4.73
C GLU A 86 -19.63 41.13 3.34
N ASP A 87 -18.97 40.64 2.27
CA ASP A 87 -19.47 40.72 0.91
C ASP A 87 -20.40 39.53 0.58
N GLU A 88 -20.40 38.49 1.39
CA GLU A 88 -21.28 37.32 1.26
C GLU A 88 -22.66 37.59 1.87
N GLU A 89 -23.75 37.31 1.10
CA GLU A 89 -25.13 37.50 1.55
C GLU A 89 -25.45 36.78 2.86
N ASP A 90 -24.77 35.64 3.11
CA ASP A 90 -24.94 34.82 4.32
C ASP A 90 -23.99 35.24 5.46
N GLY A 91 -23.06 36.17 5.21
CA GLY A 91 -22.12 36.70 6.21
C GLY A 91 -20.93 35.80 6.55
N GLY A 92 -20.58 34.88 5.64
CA GLY A 92 -19.36 34.07 5.77
C GLY A 92 -19.32 32.89 4.80
N ILE A 93 -18.13 32.30 4.70
CA ILE A 93 -17.85 31.08 3.91
C ILE A 93 -17.27 29.99 4.79
N PHE A 94 -17.61 28.74 4.49
CA PHE A 94 -16.95 27.60 5.11
C PHE A 94 -15.72 27.24 4.28
N VAL A 95 -14.58 27.10 4.98
CA VAL A 95 -13.31 26.69 4.40
C VAL A 95 -13.04 25.26 4.85
N TYR A 96 -12.69 24.42 3.90
CA TYR A 96 -12.42 23.01 4.10
C TYR A 96 -10.92 22.77 3.88
N ASP A 97 -10.24 22.36 4.93
CA ASP A 97 -8.80 22.03 4.91
C ASP A 97 -8.66 20.53 5.13
N LYS A 98 -8.10 19.83 4.16
CA LYS A 98 -7.93 18.38 4.16
C LYS A 98 -6.47 18.04 4.36
N GLU A 99 -6.18 17.23 5.39
CA GLU A 99 -4.89 16.58 5.59
C GLU A 99 -5.11 15.07 5.51
N SER A 100 -4.49 14.41 4.55
CA SER A 100 -4.69 12.97 4.35
C SER A 100 -3.40 12.24 4.01
N GLN A 101 -3.46 10.92 4.14
CA GLN A 101 -2.46 9.97 3.69
C GLN A 101 -3.13 8.93 2.82
N SER A 102 -2.50 8.59 1.70
CA SER A 102 -2.95 7.52 0.82
C SER A 102 -2.14 6.26 1.08
N GLU A 103 -2.83 5.12 1.18
CA GLU A 103 -2.21 3.79 1.24
C GLU A 103 -2.51 3.03 -0.04
N TYR A 104 -1.48 2.46 -0.65
CA TYR A 104 -1.67 1.58 -1.80
C TYR A 104 -0.65 0.45 -1.82
N GLU A 105 -1.03 -0.63 -2.49
CA GLU A 105 -0.20 -1.79 -2.72
C GLU A 105 0.45 -1.67 -4.10
N GLU A 106 1.77 -1.84 -4.18
CA GLU A 106 2.50 -1.87 -5.42
C GLU A 106 3.34 -3.15 -5.53
N SER A 107 3.32 -3.75 -6.72
CA SER A 107 4.07 -4.96 -7.01
C SER A 107 5.25 -4.64 -7.92
N PHE A 108 6.42 -5.10 -7.53
CA PHE A 108 7.66 -4.95 -8.27
C PHE A 108 8.13 -6.29 -8.80
N PHE A 109 8.74 -6.28 -9.99
CA PHE A 109 9.28 -7.45 -10.66
C PHE A 109 10.65 -7.08 -11.23
N GLU A 110 11.71 -7.66 -10.68
CA GLU A 110 13.09 -7.40 -11.11
C GLU A 110 13.88 -8.70 -11.22
N THR A 111 15.03 -8.63 -11.89
CA THR A 111 15.91 -9.77 -12.07
C THR A 111 17.19 -9.57 -11.26
N ALA A 112 17.45 -10.48 -10.33
CA ALA A 112 18.72 -10.60 -9.64
C ALA A 112 19.57 -11.70 -10.25
N THR A 113 20.85 -11.75 -9.89
CA THR A 113 21.79 -12.74 -10.43
C THR A 113 22.59 -13.42 -9.32
N LEU A 114 22.94 -14.70 -9.53
CA LEU A 114 23.76 -15.50 -8.63
C LEU A 114 24.82 -16.25 -9.42
N GLU A 115 26.09 -16.11 -9.04
CA GLU A 115 27.18 -16.93 -9.60
C GLU A 115 27.13 -18.36 -9.02
N LEU A 116 27.16 -19.32 -9.93
CA LEU A 116 27.10 -20.75 -9.61
C LEU A 116 28.51 -21.39 -9.59
N SER A 117 28.71 -22.34 -8.71
CA SER A 117 29.83 -23.29 -8.82
C SER A 117 29.57 -24.32 -9.92
N ASP A 118 30.63 -24.98 -10.41
CA ASP A 118 30.51 -26.02 -11.45
C ASP A 118 29.52 -27.13 -11.05
N THR A 119 29.49 -27.49 -9.76
CA THR A 119 28.58 -28.53 -9.23
C THR A 119 27.11 -28.08 -9.26
N GLU A 120 26.83 -26.85 -8.82
CA GLU A 120 25.49 -26.28 -8.85
C GLU A 120 24.99 -26.13 -10.29
N LEU A 121 25.85 -25.65 -11.19
CA LEU A 121 25.55 -25.53 -12.61
C LEU A 121 25.11 -26.86 -13.21
N VAL A 122 25.91 -27.94 -13.00
CA VAL A 122 25.61 -29.27 -13.52
C VAL A 122 24.28 -29.80 -12.96
N LEU A 123 23.98 -29.58 -11.67
CA LEU A 123 22.74 -30.01 -11.05
C LEU A 123 21.52 -29.28 -11.65
N LEU A 124 21.60 -27.96 -11.79
CA LEU A 124 20.55 -27.17 -12.40
C LEU A 124 20.28 -27.60 -13.84
N GLU A 125 21.32 -27.69 -14.67
CA GLU A 125 21.19 -28.08 -16.08
C GLU A 125 20.62 -29.48 -16.28
N THR A 126 20.96 -30.43 -15.40
CA THR A 126 20.62 -31.85 -15.63
C THR A 126 19.44 -32.36 -14.84
N LYS A 127 19.10 -31.76 -13.71
CA LYS A 127 18.12 -32.34 -12.77
C LYS A 127 16.99 -31.41 -12.34
N ILE A 128 17.14 -30.12 -12.51
CA ILE A 128 16.22 -29.14 -11.97
C ILE A 128 15.51 -28.38 -13.10
N ASP A 129 14.19 -28.28 -12.98
CA ASP A 129 13.39 -27.40 -13.85
C ASP A 129 13.43 -25.97 -13.33
N ASN A 130 13.02 -25.76 -12.09
CA ASN A 130 13.17 -24.47 -11.43
C ASN A 130 13.27 -24.60 -9.90
N ILE A 131 13.65 -23.51 -9.26
CA ILE A 131 13.62 -23.33 -7.81
C ILE A 131 12.82 -22.07 -7.55
N ASN A 132 11.75 -22.19 -6.79
CA ASN A 132 10.90 -21.05 -6.45
C ASN A 132 10.59 -21.01 -4.96
N GLY A 133 10.20 -19.86 -4.48
CA GLY A 133 9.81 -19.68 -3.10
C GLY A 133 9.19 -18.33 -2.86
N GLY A 134 8.50 -18.20 -1.73
CA GLY A 134 7.90 -16.97 -1.30
C GLY A 134 6.55 -17.17 -0.63
N GLY A 135 5.97 -16.04 -0.22
CA GLY A 135 4.76 -16.04 0.57
C GLY A 135 5.02 -16.29 2.06
N TRP A 136 3.98 -16.59 2.80
CA TRP A 136 3.99 -16.69 4.26
C TRP A 136 4.94 -17.76 4.82
N ASP A 137 5.18 -18.83 4.07
CA ASP A 137 6.01 -19.97 4.54
C ASP A 137 7.47 -19.84 4.12
N ASN A 138 7.78 -19.01 3.14
CA ASN A 138 9.11 -18.68 2.62
C ASN A 138 10.07 -19.90 2.47
N GLU A 139 9.47 -21.07 2.28
CA GLU A 139 10.19 -22.31 2.03
C GLU A 139 10.46 -22.44 0.52
N GLY A 140 11.72 -22.61 0.15
CA GLY A 140 12.10 -22.83 -1.24
C GLY A 140 11.65 -24.21 -1.72
N ASN A 141 11.00 -24.25 -2.87
CA ASN A 141 10.57 -25.47 -3.53
C ASN A 141 11.49 -25.75 -4.73
N ILE A 142 11.95 -27.00 -4.84
CA ILE A 142 12.74 -27.47 -5.97
C ILE A 142 11.85 -28.30 -6.88
N ASN A 143 11.69 -27.88 -8.12
CA ASN A 143 11.00 -28.67 -9.14
C ASN A 143 12.03 -29.46 -9.93
N TYR A 144 11.94 -30.77 -9.85
CA TYR A 144 12.85 -31.70 -10.49
C TYR A 144 12.39 -32.09 -11.88
N LYS A 145 13.34 -32.30 -12.81
CA LYS A 145 13.08 -32.88 -14.11
C LYS A 145 12.54 -34.32 -13.98
N ASP A 146 11.71 -34.72 -14.91
CA ASP A 146 11.15 -36.06 -14.93
C ASP A 146 12.25 -37.15 -14.90
N ASP A 147 11.98 -38.22 -14.14
CA ASP A 147 12.85 -39.39 -14.01
C ASP A 147 14.27 -39.13 -13.42
N CYS A 148 14.54 -37.97 -12.83
CA CYS A 148 15.82 -37.73 -12.18
C CYS A 148 15.92 -38.43 -10.80
N VAL A 149 17.11 -38.87 -10.46
CA VAL A 149 17.44 -39.44 -9.13
C VAL A 149 18.42 -38.49 -8.46
N ILE A 150 18.09 -38.10 -7.25
CA ILE A 150 18.94 -37.24 -6.41
C ILE A 150 19.60 -38.09 -5.35
N THR A 151 20.92 -37.94 -5.18
CA THR A 151 21.68 -38.55 -4.07
C THR A 151 21.64 -37.63 -2.86
N ASP A 152 21.93 -38.16 -1.67
CA ASP A 152 22.01 -37.36 -0.44
C ASP A 152 22.99 -36.19 -0.56
N GLU A 153 24.16 -36.40 -1.22
CA GLU A 153 25.18 -35.37 -1.43
C GLU A 153 24.67 -34.25 -2.39
N GLU A 154 23.91 -34.61 -3.42
CA GLU A 154 23.31 -33.66 -4.35
C GLU A 154 22.20 -32.86 -3.68
N ASP A 155 21.40 -33.48 -2.82
CA ASP A 155 20.37 -32.82 -2.05
C ASP A 155 20.96 -31.76 -1.10
N GLU A 156 22.04 -32.06 -0.39
CA GLU A 156 22.76 -31.08 0.43
C GLU A 156 23.22 -29.85 -0.37
N VAL A 157 23.72 -30.05 -1.59
CA VAL A 157 24.13 -28.96 -2.49
C VAL A 157 22.92 -28.13 -2.91
N LEU A 158 21.81 -28.77 -3.26
CA LEU A 158 20.60 -28.12 -3.68
C LEU A 158 19.94 -27.31 -2.55
N GLN A 159 19.90 -27.85 -1.34
CA GLN A 159 19.40 -27.08 -0.18
C GLN A 159 20.27 -25.84 0.10
N SER A 160 21.60 -25.98 -0.01
CA SER A 160 22.51 -24.82 0.11
C SER A 160 22.28 -23.79 -1.00
N LEU A 161 21.96 -24.23 -2.22
CA LEU A 161 21.65 -23.35 -3.34
C LEU A 161 20.33 -22.60 -3.12
N VAL A 162 19.31 -23.28 -2.62
CA VAL A 162 18.02 -22.64 -2.24
C VAL A 162 18.23 -21.50 -1.26
N GLU A 163 19.04 -21.74 -0.21
CA GLU A 163 19.36 -20.71 0.77
C GLU A 163 20.10 -19.50 0.16
N LYS A 164 20.99 -19.73 -0.82
CA LYS A 164 21.65 -18.64 -1.55
C LYS A 164 20.67 -17.83 -2.40
N ILE A 165 19.80 -18.52 -3.14
CA ILE A 165 18.78 -17.88 -3.98
C ILE A 165 17.85 -17.03 -3.11
N LYS A 166 17.37 -17.60 -2.01
CA LYS A 166 16.55 -16.90 -1.01
C LYS A 166 17.28 -15.66 -0.47
N SER A 167 18.55 -15.81 -0.09
CA SER A 167 19.34 -14.68 0.41
C SER A 167 19.51 -13.56 -0.63
N VAL A 168 19.64 -13.91 -1.91
CA VAL A 168 19.69 -12.91 -2.99
C VAL A 168 18.35 -12.19 -3.10
N ALA A 169 17.24 -12.90 -3.06
CA ALA A 169 15.90 -12.31 -3.13
C ALA A 169 15.59 -11.42 -1.91
N ASP A 170 15.90 -11.89 -0.71
CA ASP A 170 15.64 -11.17 0.54
C ASP A 170 16.46 -9.87 0.66
N ASN A 171 17.67 -9.84 0.05
CA ASN A 171 18.54 -8.66 0.07
C ASN A 171 18.45 -7.82 -1.22
N HIS A 172 17.56 -8.15 -2.14
CA HIS A 172 17.37 -7.35 -3.35
C HIS A 172 16.73 -6.00 -2.99
N GLU A 173 17.35 -4.92 -3.45
CA GLU A 173 16.85 -3.54 -3.23
C GLU A 173 16.00 -3.12 -4.42
N PHE A 174 14.76 -2.73 -4.14
CA PHE A 174 13.87 -2.13 -5.13
C PHE A 174 13.97 -0.61 -5.07
N GLU A 175 13.87 0.05 -6.21
CA GLU A 175 13.87 1.52 -6.26
C GLU A 175 12.44 2.06 -6.15
N PHE A 176 12.19 2.84 -5.11
CA PHE A 176 10.94 3.56 -4.86
C PHE A 176 11.07 5.03 -5.23
N ALA A 177 10.01 5.58 -5.81
CA ALA A 177 10.00 7.00 -6.18
C ALA A 177 9.81 7.93 -4.98
N GLU A 178 8.85 7.63 -4.11
CA GLU A 178 8.48 8.42 -2.92
C GLU A 178 7.58 7.58 -2.00
N GLY A 179 7.60 7.90 -0.69
CA GLY A 179 6.71 7.34 0.33
C GLY A 179 7.43 6.47 1.35
N ASP A 180 6.72 6.11 2.41
CA ASP A 180 7.14 5.10 3.37
C ASP A 180 6.66 3.73 2.86
N GLU A 181 7.60 2.82 2.62
CA GLU A 181 7.31 1.48 2.12
C GLU A 181 7.57 0.40 3.16
N GLN A 182 6.74 -0.63 3.16
CA GLN A 182 6.94 -1.85 3.95
C GLN A 182 6.80 -3.06 3.03
N ASP A 183 7.79 -3.97 3.09
CA ASP A 183 7.74 -5.23 2.36
C ASP A 183 6.66 -6.13 2.96
N GLU A 184 5.60 -6.37 2.21
CA GLU A 184 4.51 -7.25 2.62
C GLU A 184 4.81 -8.71 2.29
N SER A 185 5.39 -8.96 1.11
CA SER A 185 5.78 -10.32 0.71
C SER A 185 6.82 -10.28 -0.39
N ARG A 186 7.78 -11.22 -0.34
CA ARG A 186 8.75 -11.47 -1.41
C ARG A 186 8.60 -12.86 -1.95
N THR A 187 8.78 -12.98 -3.26
CA THR A 187 8.83 -14.28 -3.95
C THR A 187 10.00 -14.31 -4.91
N TYR A 188 10.47 -15.51 -5.23
CA TYR A 188 11.53 -15.70 -6.23
C TYR A 188 11.25 -16.92 -7.09
N ASP A 189 11.74 -16.88 -8.33
CA ASP A 189 11.69 -17.97 -9.29
C ASP A 189 12.95 -17.96 -10.18
N THR A 190 13.49 -19.12 -10.48
CA THR A 190 14.66 -19.27 -11.35
C THR A 190 14.31 -19.77 -12.75
N GLY A 191 13.03 -19.93 -13.04
CA GLY A 191 12.52 -20.34 -14.35
C GLY A 191 11.54 -19.32 -14.92
N ASP A 192 11.47 -19.19 -16.22
CA ASP A 192 10.47 -18.37 -16.89
C ASP A 192 9.26 -19.23 -17.23
N ASN A 193 8.18 -19.11 -16.44
CA ASN A 193 6.88 -19.75 -16.68
C ASN A 193 6.94 -21.27 -17.00
N GLY A 194 7.90 -21.98 -16.42
CA GLY A 194 8.09 -23.43 -16.59
C GLY A 194 9.04 -23.82 -17.74
N GLU A 195 9.78 -22.90 -18.29
CA GLU A 195 10.81 -23.18 -19.31
C GLU A 195 12.20 -23.55 -18.74
N GLY A 196 12.30 -23.72 -17.41
CA GLY A 196 13.52 -24.13 -16.75
C GLY A 196 14.35 -22.96 -16.20
N CYS A 197 15.47 -23.28 -15.55
CA CYS A 197 16.37 -22.26 -15.00
C CYS A 197 17.04 -21.46 -16.11
N GLU A 198 16.95 -20.15 -16.07
CA GLU A 198 17.70 -19.27 -16.97
C GLU A 198 19.14 -19.11 -16.49
N ILE A 199 20.07 -19.66 -17.27
CA ILE A 199 21.50 -19.66 -16.96
C ILE A 199 22.27 -19.03 -18.14
N ASP A 200 23.08 -18.02 -17.85
CA ASP A 200 24.03 -17.42 -18.81
C ASP A 200 25.47 -17.68 -18.34
N GLY A 201 26.11 -18.65 -18.99
CA GLY A 201 27.45 -19.12 -18.57
C GLY A 201 27.37 -19.85 -17.23
N ASN A 202 27.84 -19.22 -16.17
CA ASN A 202 27.74 -19.71 -14.79
C ASN A 202 26.89 -18.79 -13.90
N VAL A 203 26.08 -17.94 -14.50
CA VAL A 203 25.23 -17.00 -13.79
C VAL A 203 23.78 -17.42 -13.91
N LEU A 204 23.15 -17.69 -12.76
CA LEU A 204 21.72 -17.96 -12.65
C LEU A 204 20.98 -16.63 -12.58
N GLN A 205 19.94 -16.49 -13.39
CA GLN A 205 18.97 -15.40 -13.30
C GLN A 205 17.86 -15.78 -12.35
N ILE A 206 17.53 -14.87 -11.44
CA ILE A 206 16.51 -15.05 -10.41
C ILE A 206 15.49 -13.93 -10.61
N GLN A 207 14.27 -14.27 -10.95
CA GLN A 207 13.17 -13.31 -10.95
C GLN A 207 12.74 -13.09 -9.50
N VAL A 208 12.87 -11.86 -9.03
CA VAL A 208 12.43 -11.44 -7.71
C VAL A 208 11.20 -10.57 -7.86
N SER A 209 10.14 -10.91 -7.16
CA SER A 209 8.97 -10.04 -7.05
C SER A 209 8.72 -9.72 -5.58
N ALA A 210 8.31 -8.49 -5.36
CA ALA A 210 7.94 -8.02 -4.04
C ALA A 210 6.67 -7.20 -4.11
N ARG A 211 5.91 -7.24 -3.05
CA ARG A 211 4.72 -6.45 -2.85
C ARG A 211 4.96 -5.54 -1.67
N PHE A 212 4.73 -4.25 -1.86
CA PHE A 212 4.94 -3.25 -0.84
C PHE A 212 3.67 -2.47 -0.54
N TYR A 213 3.51 -2.16 0.72
CA TYR A 213 2.63 -1.12 1.20
C TYR A 213 3.34 0.22 1.14
N ILE A 214 2.74 1.17 0.46
CA ILE A 214 3.28 2.51 0.32
C ILE A 214 2.29 3.50 0.92
N VAL A 215 2.78 4.34 1.84
CA VAL A 215 2.01 5.42 2.47
C VAL A 215 2.54 6.75 1.97
N LYS A 216 1.68 7.58 1.39
CA LYS A 216 2.03 8.94 0.95
C LYS A 216 1.21 9.97 1.70
N SER A 217 1.87 11.01 2.20
CA SER A 217 1.21 12.20 2.75
C SER A 217 0.93 13.19 1.63
N GLU A 218 -0.30 13.68 1.54
CA GLU A 218 -0.74 14.72 0.61
C GLU A 218 -0.86 16.07 1.30
#